data_aa59ec983dc2e53d0fb8e509007e03a0
#
_entry.id   aa59ec983dc2e53d0fb8e509007e03a0
#
_cell.length_a   1.000
_cell.length_b   1.000
_cell.length_c   1.000
_cell.angle_alpha   90.00
_cell.angle_beta   90.00
_cell.angle_gamma   90.00
#
_symmetry.space_group_name_H-M   'P 1'
#
loop_
_entity.id
_entity.type
_entity.pdbx_description
1 polymer ?
#
loop_
_entity_poly.entity_id
_entity_poly.type
_entity_poly.pdbx_seq_one_letter_code
_entity_poly.pdbx_strand_id
1 'polypeptide(L)'
;MKPTRNNVLTVSVLSLMLLGCGGDSSGDSSGSTVINGVTYKLTFKSDWNTTNFPTNYPSGSAHFSPLIGMTHNASASLFSTGKLATSGVEIVAEAGSTNSIKSEIGNIQNLGFSQSLIEGGDLPNGQTQVEVTFSLDEDFSLVSVITMVAPSPDWFVGVDSLNLFQNGQWVDELVVELKTYDAGTDDGVSFTSGNADTSPKENITLLTSAASDTDFSNGVHRSSGQHIGTFTFKRQ
;
A
#
# COMPACT_ATOMS: atom_id res chain seq x y z
N MET A 1 -28.83 59.12 22.48
CA MET A 1 -29.34 59.24 23.86
C MET A 1 -28.96 57.98 24.62
N LYS A 2 -28.28 58.21 25.72
CA LYS A 2 -27.80 57.28 26.78
C LYS A 2 -28.96 56.52 27.48
N PRO A 3 -28.70 55.56 28.42
CA PRO A 3 -27.44 55.06 28.95
C PRO A 3 -27.37 53.54 29.23
N THR A 4 -26.14 53.10 29.36
CA THR A 4 -25.50 52.05 30.19
C THR A 4 -26.21 51.56 31.45
N ARG A 5 -26.06 50.26 31.73
CA ARG A 5 -26.00 49.75 33.12
C ARG A 5 -25.08 48.52 33.22
N ASN A 6 -23.95 48.70 33.92
CA ASN A 6 -23.08 47.67 34.46
C ASN A 6 -23.76 46.97 35.65
N ASN A 7 -23.62 45.66 35.74
CA ASN A 7 -23.81 44.95 37.02
C ASN A 7 -22.56 44.13 37.31
N VAL A 8 -21.86 44.56 38.33
CA VAL A 8 -20.78 43.84 38.99
C VAL A 8 -21.42 42.90 40.01
N LEU A 9 -21.11 41.62 39.96
CA LEU A 9 -21.46 40.68 41.02
C LEU A 9 -20.18 40.19 41.71
N THR A 10 -20.09 40.50 42.95
CA THR A 10 -19.02 40.14 43.89
C THR A 10 -19.25 38.71 44.36
N VAL A 11 -18.22 37.85 44.25
CA VAL A 11 -18.26 36.49 44.79
C VAL A 11 -17.44 36.44 46.08
N SER A 12 -18.09 36.04 47.15
CA SER A 12 -17.49 35.80 48.45
C SER A 12 -16.82 34.43 48.51
N VAL A 13 -15.60 34.43 48.99
CA VAL A 13 -14.80 33.24 49.30
C VAL A 13 -15.24 32.69 50.67
N LEU A 14 -15.56 31.42 50.74
CA LEU A 14 -15.71 30.69 52.01
C LEU A 14 -14.73 29.52 52.02
N SER A 15 -13.67 29.69 52.81
CA SER A 15 -12.69 28.63 53.10
C SER A 15 -13.27 27.64 54.11
N LEU A 16 -13.22 26.36 53.81
CA LEU A 16 -13.41 25.29 54.78
C LEU A 16 -12.23 24.33 54.70
N MET A 17 -11.37 24.37 55.72
CA MET A 17 -10.33 23.35 55.91
C MET A 17 -10.95 22.13 56.61
N LEU A 18 -10.69 20.96 56.03
CA LEU A 18 -10.79 19.70 56.76
C LEU A 18 -9.53 18.86 56.44
N LEU A 19 -8.72 18.69 57.49
CA LEU A 19 -7.65 17.69 57.51
C LEU A 19 -8.29 16.29 57.59
N GLY A 20 -7.85 15.42 56.69
CA GLY A 20 -8.12 13.99 56.78
C GLY A 20 -6.91 13.24 56.21
N CYS A 21 -6.18 12.60 57.09
CA CYS A 21 -5.01 11.76 56.80
C CYS A 21 -5.45 10.40 56.28
N GLY A 22 -4.69 9.84 55.32
CA GLY A 22 -4.58 8.39 55.22
C GLY A 22 -4.91 7.78 53.84
N GLY A 23 -3.93 7.18 53.22
CA GLY A 23 -4.11 6.12 52.22
C GLY A 23 -3.36 6.34 50.91
N ASP A 24 -2.09 5.97 50.91
CA ASP A 24 -1.36 5.62 49.70
C ASP A 24 -2.15 4.62 48.84
N SER A 25 -2.37 4.99 47.61
CA SER A 25 -2.53 4.03 46.50
C SER A 25 -2.23 4.78 45.22
N SER A 26 -0.96 4.81 44.88
CA SER A 26 -0.47 5.17 43.56
C SER A 26 -1.02 4.11 42.57
N GLY A 27 -2.22 4.31 42.11
CA GLY A 27 -2.73 3.63 40.92
C GLY A 27 -2.24 4.39 39.71
N ASP A 28 -1.01 4.09 39.28
CA ASP A 28 -0.53 4.46 37.97
C ASP A 28 -1.34 3.66 36.95
N SER A 29 -2.47 4.23 36.53
CA SER A 29 -3.21 3.73 35.37
C SER A 29 -2.46 4.16 34.13
N SER A 30 -1.30 3.56 33.90
CA SER A 30 -0.77 3.43 32.57
C SER A 30 -1.80 2.64 31.77
N GLY A 31 -2.72 3.36 31.14
CA GLY A 31 -3.61 2.81 30.15
C GLY A 31 -2.75 2.24 29.03
N SER A 32 -2.36 0.97 29.19
CA SER A 32 -1.88 0.17 28.07
C SER A 32 -3.05 0.14 27.10
N THR A 33 -3.00 0.98 26.07
CA THR A 33 -3.82 0.81 24.89
C THR A 33 -3.46 -0.57 24.36
N VAL A 34 -4.28 -1.56 24.65
CA VAL A 34 -4.20 -2.86 24.01
C VAL A 34 -4.54 -2.56 22.55
N ILE A 35 -3.50 -2.40 21.74
CA ILE A 35 -3.66 -2.33 20.30
C ILE A 35 -4.16 -3.73 19.93
N ASN A 36 -5.45 -3.87 19.64
CA ASN A 36 -6.04 -5.10 19.12
C ASN A 36 -5.58 -5.30 17.67
N GLY A 37 -4.28 -5.39 17.50
CA GLY A 37 -3.65 -5.66 16.22
C GLY A 37 -3.89 -7.11 15.82
N VAL A 38 -4.11 -7.32 14.54
CA VAL A 38 -4.14 -8.64 13.92
C VAL A 38 -2.95 -8.80 13.00
N THR A 39 -2.54 -10.05 12.83
CA THR A 39 -1.45 -10.39 11.93
C THR A 39 -2.01 -11.05 10.68
N TYR A 40 -1.51 -10.65 9.53
CA TYR A 40 -1.80 -11.29 8.26
C TYR A 40 -0.53 -11.83 7.62
N LYS A 41 -0.70 -12.93 6.93
CA LYS A 41 0.27 -13.43 5.96
C LYS A 41 -0.23 -13.08 4.56
N LEU A 42 0.56 -12.34 3.80
CA LEU A 42 0.39 -12.15 2.37
C LEU A 42 1.21 -13.21 1.64
N THR A 43 0.57 -13.98 0.79
CA THR A 43 1.22 -14.86 -0.18
C THR A 43 1.02 -14.25 -1.57
N PHE A 44 2.11 -13.88 -2.25
CA PHE A 44 2.09 -13.59 -3.67
C PHE A 44 2.38 -14.87 -4.44
N LYS A 45 1.46 -15.28 -5.31
CA LYS A 45 1.64 -16.39 -6.23
C LYS A 45 1.63 -15.85 -7.65
N SER A 46 2.70 -16.12 -8.42
CA SER A 46 2.81 -15.75 -9.83
C SER A 46 2.16 -16.78 -10.73
N ASP A 47 1.37 -16.33 -11.68
CA ASP A 47 0.84 -17.08 -12.79
C ASP A 47 1.49 -16.64 -14.13
N TRP A 48 2.54 -15.82 -14.06
CA TRP A 48 3.31 -15.33 -15.19
C TRP A 48 4.29 -16.39 -15.69
N ASN A 49 3.94 -17.03 -16.77
CA ASN A 49 4.68 -18.14 -17.37
C ASN A 49 4.38 -18.24 -18.88
N THR A 50 5.13 -19.06 -19.61
CA THR A 50 5.00 -19.22 -21.05
C THR A 50 3.65 -19.77 -21.52
N THR A 51 2.91 -20.47 -20.66
CA THR A 51 1.59 -21.01 -20.99
C THR A 51 0.53 -19.91 -20.97
N ASN A 52 0.55 -19.09 -19.92
CA ASN A 52 -0.42 -18.04 -19.72
C ASN A 52 -0.08 -16.74 -20.49
N PHE A 53 1.21 -16.54 -20.80
CA PHE A 53 1.74 -15.35 -21.47
C PHE A 53 2.70 -15.77 -22.62
N PRO A 54 2.19 -16.40 -23.69
CA PRO A 54 3.03 -16.97 -24.73
C PRO A 54 3.75 -15.95 -25.61
N THR A 55 3.22 -14.70 -25.67
CA THR A 55 3.77 -13.65 -26.53
C THR A 55 4.92 -12.94 -25.83
N ASN A 56 6.14 -13.09 -26.39
CA ASN A 56 7.36 -12.41 -25.91
C ASN A 56 7.68 -12.62 -24.42
N TYR A 57 7.21 -13.71 -23.80
CA TYR A 57 7.54 -14.02 -22.41
C TYR A 57 9.06 -14.11 -22.22
N PRO A 58 9.64 -13.34 -21.29
CA PRO A 58 11.09 -13.29 -21.09
C PRO A 58 11.59 -14.47 -20.24
N SER A 59 11.51 -15.69 -20.76
CA SER A 59 11.69 -16.96 -20.03
C SER A 59 13.02 -17.09 -19.26
N GLY A 60 14.07 -16.38 -19.73
CA GLY A 60 15.38 -16.41 -19.06
C GLY A 60 15.54 -15.42 -17.92
N SER A 61 14.63 -14.47 -17.78
CA SER A 61 14.78 -13.32 -16.84
C SER A 61 13.50 -12.90 -16.14
N ALA A 62 12.37 -13.56 -16.41
CA ALA A 62 11.11 -13.22 -15.78
C ALA A 62 11.19 -13.35 -14.23
N HIS A 63 10.92 -12.25 -13.52
CA HIS A 63 10.94 -12.22 -12.06
C HIS A 63 10.09 -11.06 -11.54
N PHE A 64 9.92 -10.95 -10.22
CA PHE A 64 9.30 -9.80 -9.57
C PHE A 64 10.27 -9.23 -8.54
N SER A 65 10.25 -7.92 -8.38
CA SER A 65 11.05 -7.23 -7.34
C SER A 65 10.58 -7.60 -5.93
N PRO A 66 11.30 -7.19 -4.87
CA PRO A 66 10.80 -7.33 -3.52
C PRO A 66 9.41 -6.70 -3.36
N LEU A 67 8.53 -7.38 -2.61
CA LEU A 67 7.25 -6.82 -2.20
C LEU A 67 7.48 -5.62 -1.29
N ILE A 68 6.81 -4.51 -1.57
CA ILE A 68 6.91 -3.31 -0.76
C ILE A 68 5.55 -2.66 -0.60
N GLY A 69 5.23 -2.20 0.61
CA GLY A 69 3.94 -1.57 0.88
C GLY A 69 3.79 -1.09 2.31
N MET A 70 2.55 -0.80 2.68
CA MET A 70 2.22 -0.29 4.00
C MET A 70 0.81 -0.70 4.43
N THR A 71 0.59 -0.69 5.75
CA THR A 71 -0.76 -0.59 6.31
C THR A 71 -1.06 0.87 6.59
N HIS A 72 -2.27 1.33 6.30
CA HIS A 72 -2.60 2.75 6.38
C HIS A 72 -4.10 3.01 6.61
N ASN A 73 -4.44 4.26 6.88
CA ASN A 73 -5.82 4.75 6.91
C ASN A 73 -6.21 5.43 5.58
N ALA A 74 -7.43 5.92 5.49
CA ALA A 74 -7.96 6.54 4.27
C ALA A 74 -7.30 7.89 3.89
N SER A 75 -6.39 8.42 4.71
CA SER A 75 -5.65 9.67 4.43
C SER A 75 -4.40 9.44 3.59
N ALA A 76 -4.04 8.18 3.33
CA ALA A 76 -2.90 7.80 2.50
C ALA A 76 -3.31 6.83 1.39
N SER A 77 -2.51 6.78 0.34
CA SER A 77 -2.59 5.87 -0.80
C SER A 77 -1.16 5.68 -1.32
N LEU A 78 -0.83 4.51 -1.82
CA LEU A 78 0.47 4.25 -2.39
C LEU A 78 0.52 4.61 -3.88
N PHE A 79 -0.55 4.29 -4.60
CA PHE A 79 -0.73 4.63 -6.02
C PHE A 79 -2.23 4.73 -6.36
N SER A 80 -2.55 5.34 -7.48
CA SER A 80 -3.93 5.34 -8.02
C SER A 80 -3.91 5.50 -9.52
N THR A 81 -4.73 4.75 -10.22
CA THR A 81 -4.95 4.97 -11.65
C THR A 81 -5.48 6.38 -11.92
N GLY A 82 -4.98 7.02 -12.97
CA GLY A 82 -5.32 8.40 -13.31
C GLY A 82 -4.54 9.45 -12.50
N LYS A 83 -3.53 9.04 -11.73
CA LYS A 83 -2.59 9.92 -11.03
C LYS A 83 -1.17 9.61 -11.48
N LEU A 84 -0.28 10.61 -11.38
CA LEU A 84 1.14 10.40 -11.61
C LEU A 84 1.73 9.46 -10.56
N ALA A 85 2.66 8.61 -10.97
CA ALA A 85 3.49 7.85 -10.05
C ALA A 85 4.31 8.79 -9.16
N THR A 86 4.48 8.44 -7.89
CA THR A 86 5.50 9.07 -7.05
C THR A 86 6.88 8.58 -7.48
N SER A 87 7.94 9.29 -7.09
CA SER A 87 9.31 8.80 -7.37
C SER A 87 9.57 7.42 -6.78
N GLY A 88 8.95 7.10 -5.66
CA GLY A 88 9.05 5.77 -5.04
C GLY A 88 8.40 4.69 -5.88
N VAL A 89 7.19 4.93 -6.38
CA VAL A 89 6.47 3.99 -7.27
C VAL A 89 7.21 3.83 -8.60
N GLU A 90 7.65 4.92 -9.23
CA GLU A 90 8.47 4.93 -10.45
C GLU A 90 9.71 4.02 -10.30
N ILE A 91 10.53 4.26 -9.27
CA ILE A 91 11.78 3.50 -9.07
C ILE A 91 11.50 2.02 -8.76
N VAL A 92 10.39 1.70 -8.09
CA VAL A 92 9.97 0.30 -7.96
C VAL A 92 9.59 -0.28 -9.32
N ALA A 93 8.80 0.44 -10.11
CA ALA A 93 8.27 -0.04 -11.38
C ALA A 93 9.35 -0.22 -12.46
N GLU A 94 10.34 0.69 -12.52
CA GLU A 94 11.42 0.64 -13.53
C GLU A 94 12.63 -0.19 -13.10
N ALA A 95 12.98 -0.17 -11.82
CA ALA A 95 14.25 -0.73 -11.33
C ALA A 95 14.10 -1.77 -10.22
N GLY A 96 12.90 -2.00 -9.71
CA GLY A 96 12.65 -2.91 -8.58
C GLY A 96 13.26 -2.45 -7.25
N SER A 97 13.78 -1.23 -7.17
CA SER A 97 14.43 -0.70 -5.96
C SER A 97 13.42 -0.13 -4.98
N THR A 98 13.48 -0.56 -3.73
CA THR A 98 12.52 -0.19 -2.69
C THR A 98 12.94 0.99 -1.81
N ASN A 99 14.14 1.56 -1.99
CA ASN A 99 14.68 2.56 -1.06
C ASN A 99 13.88 3.87 -1.07
N SER A 100 13.50 4.38 -2.24
CA SER A 100 12.75 5.64 -2.36
C SER A 100 11.34 5.49 -1.79
N ILE A 101 10.64 4.42 -2.12
CA ILE A 101 9.29 4.20 -1.61
C ILE A 101 9.25 3.94 -0.11
N LYS A 102 10.30 3.31 0.48
CA LYS A 102 10.44 3.21 1.94
C LYS A 102 10.53 4.58 2.60
N SER A 103 11.27 5.50 1.98
CA SER A 103 11.38 6.88 2.48
C SER A 103 10.04 7.61 2.40
N GLU A 104 9.28 7.42 1.32
CA GLU A 104 7.94 7.99 1.16
C GLU A 104 6.97 7.40 2.21
N ILE A 105 6.98 6.08 2.41
CA ILE A 105 6.17 5.42 3.45
C ILE A 105 6.54 5.94 4.85
N GLY A 106 7.84 6.10 5.14
CA GLY A 106 8.31 6.69 6.40
C GLY A 106 7.77 8.11 6.63
N ASN A 107 7.67 8.93 5.59
CA ASN A 107 7.04 10.25 5.68
C ASN A 107 5.53 10.14 5.97
N ILE A 108 4.83 9.19 5.35
CA ILE A 108 3.41 8.93 5.60
C ILE A 108 3.20 8.45 7.04
N GLN A 109 4.11 7.62 7.57
CA GLN A 109 4.11 7.19 8.98
C GLN A 109 4.30 8.36 9.94
N ASN A 110 5.25 9.26 9.64
CA ASN A 110 5.49 10.47 10.45
C ASN A 110 4.28 11.41 10.50
N LEU A 111 3.41 11.37 9.48
CA LEU A 111 2.14 12.11 9.44
C LEU A 111 1.01 11.38 10.18
N GLY A 112 1.23 10.17 10.67
CA GLY A 112 0.22 9.37 11.36
C GLY A 112 -0.82 8.74 10.42
N PHE A 113 -0.50 8.55 9.14
CA PHE A 113 -1.43 7.98 8.16
C PHE A 113 -1.13 6.52 7.83
N SER A 114 0.04 6.01 8.22
CA SER A 114 0.47 4.62 8.08
C SER A 114 1.07 4.12 9.38
N GLN A 115 0.91 2.81 9.66
CA GLN A 115 1.45 2.17 10.85
C GLN A 115 2.65 1.26 10.52
N SER A 116 2.44 0.27 9.65
CA SER A 116 3.45 -0.74 9.36
C SER A 116 3.99 -0.61 7.95
N LEU A 117 5.31 -0.68 7.82
CA LEU A 117 5.97 -0.98 6.56
C LEU A 117 5.81 -2.48 6.28
N ILE A 118 5.42 -2.83 5.05
CA ILE A 118 5.40 -4.20 4.56
C ILE A 118 6.60 -4.37 3.64
N GLU A 119 7.54 -5.23 4.03
CA GLU A 119 8.76 -5.49 3.27
C GLU A 119 8.94 -7.01 3.13
N GLY A 120 8.73 -7.52 1.92
CA GLY A 120 8.86 -8.93 1.59
C GLY A 120 10.07 -9.20 0.70
N GLY A 121 10.28 -10.47 0.38
CA GLY A 121 11.29 -10.89 -0.59
C GLY A 121 10.88 -10.61 -2.04
N ASP A 122 11.84 -10.74 -2.94
CA ASP A 122 11.64 -10.85 -4.37
C ASP A 122 11.10 -12.24 -4.76
N LEU A 123 10.64 -12.35 -6.00
CA LEU A 123 10.26 -13.63 -6.59
C LEU A 123 11.15 -13.90 -7.80
N PRO A 124 12.30 -14.58 -7.62
CA PRO A 124 13.25 -14.85 -8.68
C PRO A 124 12.68 -15.74 -9.78
N ASN A 125 13.32 -15.71 -10.94
CA ASN A 125 12.98 -16.61 -12.04
C ASN A 125 12.98 -18.07 -11.60
N GLY A 126 11.91 -18.78 -11.96
CA GLY A 126 11.72 -20.20 -11.62
C GLY A 126 11.06 -20.45 -10.26
N GLN A 127 10.88 -19.44 -9.42
CA GLN A 127 10.02 -19.50 -8.25
C GLN A 127 8.59 -19.03 -8.57
N THR A 128 7.61 -19.56 -7.86
CA THR A 128 6.20 -19.28 -8.12
C THR A 128 5.48 -18.55 -7.02
N GLN A 129 6.10 -18.42 -5.83
CA GLN A 129 5.49 -17.68 -4.72
C GLN A 129 6.52 -17.11 -3.76
N VAL A 130 6.12 -16.04 -3.07
CA VAL A 130 6.83 -15.42 -1.95
C VAL A 130 5.80 -14.99 -0.89
N GLU A 131 6.22 -14.97 0.37
CA GLU A 131 5.36 -14.65 1.51
C GLU A 131 5.96 -13.54 2.36
N VAL A 132 5.08 -12.74 2.96
CA VAL A 132 5.43 -11.74 3.98
C VAL A 132 4.34 -11.68 5.04
N THR A 133 4.74 -11.46 6.30
CA THR A 133 3.81 -11.29 7.42
C THR A 133 3.88 -9.85 7.93
N PHE A 134 2.73 -9.27 8.24
CA PHE A 134 2.63 -7.91 8.75
C PHE A 134 1.46 -7.80 9.73
N SER A 135 1.48 -6.74 10.53
CA SER A 135 0.41 -6.46 11.50
C SER A 135 -0.32 -5.17 11.12
N LEU A 136 -1.59 -5.12 11.44
CA LEU A 136 -2.47 -3.95 11.27
C LEU A 136 -3.50 -3.92 12.40
N ASP A 137 -4.14 -2.77 12.58
CA ASP A 137 -5.24 -2.56 13.51
C ASP A 137 -6.41 -1.83 12.81
N GLU A 138 -7.48 -1.56 13.56
CA GLU A 138 -8.69 -0.95 12.99
C GLU A 138 -8.45 0.46 12.47
N ASP A 139 -7.53 1.23 13.05
CA ASP A 139 -7.19 2.58 12.63
C ASP A 139 -6.39 2.60 11.31
N PHE A 140 -5.67 1.50 11.02
CA PHE A 140 -4.84 1.31 9.82
C PHE A 140 -5.17 0.01 9.09
N SER A 141 -6.45 -0.18 8.82
CA SER A 141 -7.00 -1.42 8.25
C SER A 141 -6.85 -1.58 6.74
N LEU A 142 -6.33 -0.56 6.06
CA LEU A 142 -6.08 -0.61 4.63
C LEU A 142 -4.65 -1.10 4.35
N VAL A 143 -4.51 -1.85 3.27
CA VAL A 143 -3.23 -2.40 2.82
C VAL A 143 -2.96 -1.96 1.39
N SER A 144 -1.77 -1.42 1.15
CA SER A 144 -1.24 -1.17 -0.18
C SER A 144 0.11 -1.87 -0.32
N VAL A 145 0.26 -2.69 -1.37
CA VAL A 145 1.49 -3.44 -1.67
C VAL A 145 1.69 -3.50 -3.17
N ILE A 146 2.92 -3.26 -3.62
CA ILE A 146 3.32 -3.36 -5.03
C ILE A 146 4.59 -4.21 -5.21
N THR A 147 4.81 -4.66 -6.43
CA THR A 147 6.06 -5.28 -6.90
C THR A 147 6.20 -5.06 -8.41
N MET A 148 7.43 -4.85 -8.90
CA MET A 148 7.75 -4.71 -10.31
C MET A 148 7.52 -6.03 -11.04
N VAL A 149 7.03 -5.96 -12.27
CA VAL A 149 7.07 -7.06 -13.25
C VAL A 149 8.37 -6.91 -14.03
N ALA A 150 9.32 -7.80 -13.86
CA ALA A 150 10.65 -7.65 -14.46
C ALA A 150 11.08 -8.83 -15.34
N PRO A 151 11.64 -8.55 -16.53
CA PRO A 151 11.84 -7.23 -17.11
C PRO A 151 10.54 -6.60 -17.59
N SER A 152 10.47 -5.28 -17.50
CA SER A 152 9.47 -4.45 -18.15
C SER A 152 9.95 -2.98 -18.16
N PRO A 153 9.33 -2.09 -18.94
CA PRO A 153 9.67 -0.67 -18.91
C PRO A 153 9.46 -0.08 -17.52
N ASP A 154 8.20 -0.03 -17.08
CA ASP A 154 7.77 0.57 -15.81
C ASP A 154 6.50 -0.12 -15.26
N TRP A 155 6.39 -1.45 -15.51
CA TRP A 155 5.17 -2.17 -15.14
C TRP A 155 5.26 -2.78 -13.76
N PHE A 156 4.15 -2.68 -13.05
CA PHE A 156 4.03 -3.24 -11.70
C PHE A 156 2.67 -3.90 -11.49
N VAL A 157 2.59 -4.71 -10.46
CA VAL A 157 1.35 -5.29 -9.94
C VAL A 157 1.18 -4.93 -8.48
N GLY A 158 -0.05 -4.87 -8.02
CA GLY A 158 -0.31 -4.58 -6.62
C GLY A 158 -1.76 -4.32 -6.30
N VAL A 159 -1.97 -3.95 -5.05
CA VAL A 159 -3.23 -3.45 -4.51
C VAL A 159 -2.98 -2.13 -3.82
N ASP A 160 -3.94 -1.22 -3.92
CA ASP A 160 -3.95 0.01 -3.12
C ASP A 160 -5.23 0.10 -2.32
N SER A 161 -5.09 0.49 -1.06
CA SER A 161 -6.19 0.75 -0.13
C SER A 161 -7.17 -0.44 0.02
N LEU A 162 -6.64 -1.68 -0.03
CA LEU A 162 -7.44 -2.89 0.18
C LEU A 162 -7.85 -2.98 1.65
N ASN A 163 -9.16 -2.93 1.90
CA ASN A 163 -9.68 -2.97 3.27
C ASN A 163 -9.81 -4.41 3.80
N LEU A 164 -9.09 -4.73 4.88
CA LEU A 164 -9.16 -6.03 5.56
C LEU A 164 -10.06 -6.02 6.81
N PHE A 165 -10.63 -4.86 7.19
CA PHE A 165 -11.61 -4.75 8.27
C PHE A 165 -12.96 -4.31 7.69
N GLN A 166 -13.87 -5.25 7.48
CA GLN A 166 -15.13 -5.02 6.79
C GLN A 166 -16.31 -5.37 7.69
N ASN A 167 -17.33 -4.50 7.72
CA ASN A 167 -18.54 -4.71 8.54
C ASN A 167 -18.24 -4.97 10.03
N GLY A 168 -17.19 -4.32 10.58
CA GLY A 168 -16.78 -4.48 11.96
C GLY A 168 -16.07 -5.80 12.28
N GLN A 169 -15.56 -6.49 11.27
CA GLN A 169 -14.85 -7.76 11.42
C GLN A 169 -13.62 -7.83 10.51
N TRP A 170 -12.60 -8.50 10.97
CA TRP A 170 -11.43 -8.84 10.17
C TRP A 170 -11.77 -9.94 9.17
N VAL A 171 -11.38 -9.75 7.93
CA VAL A 171 -11.51 -10.76 6.88
C VAL A 171 -10.57 -11.93 7.18
N ASP A 172 -11.06 -13.16 7.22
CA ASP A 172 -10.21 -14.33 7.51
C ASP A 172 -9.26 -14.67 6.36
N GLU A 173 -9.76 -14.59 5.13
CA GLU A 173 -8.96 -14.80 3.93
C GLU A 173 -9.54 -14.00 2.77
N LEU A 174 -8.67 -13.34 2.00
CA LEU A 174 -9.04 -12.59 0.80
C LEU A 174 -8.04 -12.88 -0.30
N VAL A 175 -8.52 -13.35 -1.44
CA VAL A 175 -7.73 -13.57 -2.64
C VAL A 175 -8.03 -12.48 -3.66
N VAL A 176 -6.98 -11.83 -4.16
CA VAL A 176 -7.07 -10.76 -5.16
C VAL A 176 -6.31 -11.18 -6.42
N GLU A 177 -6.99 -11.26 -7.55
CA GLU A 177 -6.37 -11.40 -8.85
C GLU A 177 -5.66 -10.11 -9.24
N LEU A 178 -4.37 -10.20 -9.53
CA LEU A 178 -3.53 -9.02 -9.79
C LEU A 178 -3.65 -8.60 -11.26
N LYS A 179 -3.87 -7.32 -11.42
CA LYS A 179 -3.80 -6.62 -12.70
C LYS A 179 -2.44 -5.97 -12.83
N THR A 180 -1.95 -5.87 -14.07
CA THR A 180 -0.71 -5.15 -14.36
C THR A 180 -1.03 -3.69 -14.62
N TYR A 181 -0.22 -2.81 -14.08
CA TYR A 181 -0.28 -1.37 -14.25
C TYR A 181 0.99 -0.89 -14.95
N ASP A 182 0.84 0.14 -15.74
CA ASP A 182 1.88 0.99 -16.30
C ASP A 182 2.02 2.20 -15.37
N ALA A 183 3.24 2.56 -14.99
CA ALA A 183 3.49 3.69 -14.10
C ALA A 183 3.45 5.05 -14.83
N GLY A 184 3.49 5.05 -16.17
CA GLY A 184 3.50 6.26 -17.00
C GLY A 184 4.83 7.00 -16.98
N THR A 185 5.92 6.27 -16.77
CA THR A 185 7.26 6.84 -16.57
C THR A 185 8.26 6.40 -17.64
N ASP A 186 7.97 5.34 -18.41
CA ASP A 186 8.77 4.83 -19.53
C ASP A 186 7.88 4.50 -20.73
N ASP A 187 8.25 4.94 -21.94
CA ASP A 187 7.48 4.74 -23.19
C ASP A 187 7.64 3.34 -23.82
N GLY A 188 8.23 2.41 -23.09
CA GLY A 188 8.46 1.05 -23.59
C GLY A 188 7.15 0.26 -23.78
N VAL A 189 7.07 -0.51 -24.88
CA VAL A 189 5.85 -1.24 -25.29
C VAL A 189 5.97 -2.75 -25.22
N SER A 190 7.05 -3.28 -24.66
CA SER A 190 7.29 -4.71 -24.53
C SER A 190 8.13 -5.01 -23.29
N PHE A 191 8.11 -6.27 -22.83
CA PHE A 191 8.89 -6.71 -21.65
C PHE A 191 10.38 -6.40 -21.72
N THR A 192 10.95 -6.30 -22.90
CA THR A 192 12.39 -6.06 -23.11
C THR A 192 12.69 -4.79 -23.86
N SER A 193 11.79 -3.81 -23.81
CA SER A 193 12.06 -2.46 -24.34
C SER A 193 13.28 -1.86 -23.65
N GLY A 194 14.07 -1.10 -24.40
CA GLY A 194 15.13 -0.27 -23.80
C GLY A 194 14.52 0.89 -23.04
N ASN A 195 15.26 1.41 -22.06
CA ASN A 195 14.84 2.57 -21.27
C ASN A 195 14.52 3.77 -22.16
N ALA A 196 13.35 4.36 -21.99
CA ALA A 196 12.83 5.48 -22.78
C ALA A 196 11.92 6.36 -21.90
N ASP A 197 12.55 7.17 -21.05
CA ASP A 197 11.84 8.02 -20.08
C ASP A 197 10.74 8.85 -20.74
N THR A 198 9.51 8.68 -20.26
CA THR A 198 8.32 9.44 -20.69
C THR A 198 8.43 10.91 -20.28
N SER A 199 8.26 11.83 -21.24
CA SER A 199 8.33 13.27 -20.95
C SER A 199 7.31 14.08 -21.74
N PRO A 200 6.32 14.74 -21.08
CA PRO A 200 6.08 14.72 -19.62
C PRO A 200 5.58 13.35 -19.15
N LYS A 201 5.81 13.03 -17.88
CA LYS A 201 5.31 11.77 -17.29
C LYS A 201 3.79 11.68 -17.41
N GLU A 202 3.30 10.48 -17.63
CA GLU A 202 1.89 10.16 -17.78
C GLU A 202 1.28 9.60 -16.47
N ASN A 203 -0.03 9.50 -16.45
CA ASN A 203 -0.72 8.93 -15.29
C ASN A 203 -0.60 7.41 -15.29
N ILE A 204 -0.58 6.82 -14.09
CA ILE A 204 -0.70 5.37 -13.93
C ILE A 204 -1.96 4.86 -14.63
N THR A 205 -1.80 3.87 -15.49
CA THR A 205 -2.90 3.24 -16.22
C THR A 205 -2.96 1.73 -15.95
N LEU A 206 -4.14 1.16 -16.15
CA LEU A 206 -4.32 -0.27 -16.12
C LEU A 206 -3.99 -0.83 -17.50
N LEU A 207 -3.02 -1.73 -17.56
CA LEU A 207 -2.71 -2.44 -18.79
C LEU A 207 -3.83 -3.41 -19.18
N THR A 208 -4.22 -3.35 -20.42
CA THR A 208 -5.26 -4.20 -20.99
C THR A 208 -4.69 -5.00 -22.18
N SER A 209 -5.39 -6.01 -22.65
CA SER A 209 -5.08 -6.68 -23.92
C SER A 209 -5.92 -6.15 -25.06
N ALA A 210 -6.55 -4.97 -24.91
CA ALA A 210 -7.35 -4.36 -25.97
C ALA A 210 -6.45 -3.86 -27.12
N ALA A 211 -6.92 -3.95 -28.34
CA ALA A 211 -6.19 -3.47 -29.51
C ALA A 211 -5.97 -1.94 -29.55
N SER A 212 -6.72 -1.19 -28.74
CA SER A 212 -6.55 0.24 -28.56
C SER A 212 -5.51 0.61 -27.50
N ASP A 213 -5.00 -0.35 -26.76
CA ASP A 213 -3.93 -0.19 -25.81
C ASP A 213 -2.62 -0.07 -26.60
N THR A 214 -2.03 1.13 -26.61
CA THR A 214 -0.86 1.44 -27.42
C THR A 214 0.40 0.76 -26.90
N ASP A 215 0.46 0.47 -25.59
CA ASP A 215 1.61 -0.13 -24.96
C ASP A 215 1.63 -1.65 -25.14
N PHE A 216 0.47 -2.26 -25.35
CA PHE A 216 0.30 -3.72 -25.35
C PHE A 216 -0.57 -4.26 -26.48
N SER A 217 -0.38 -3.74 -27.65
CA SER A 217 -1.04 -4.31 -28.83
C SER A 217 -0.76 -5.82 -28.92
N ASN A 218 -1.78 -6.61 -29.22
CA ASN A 218 -1.71 -8.07 -29.34
C ASN A 218 -1.50 -8.86 -28.03
N GLY A 219 -1.78 -8.28 -26.87
CA GLY A 219 -1.71 -8.96 -25.58
C GLY A 219 -0.31 -9.40 -25.18
N VAL A 220 0.70 -8.59 -25.53
CA VAL A 220 2.12 -8.87 -25.19
C VAL A 220 2.32 -9.07 -23.70
N HIS A 221 1.67 -8.27 -22.87
CA HIS A 221 1.81 -8.29 -21.42
C HIS A 221 0.92 -9.33 -20.72
N ARG A 222 -0.06 -9.91 -21.40
CA ARG A 222 -0.90 -11.01 -20.88
C ARG A 222 -1.70 -11.71 -21.97
N SER A 223 -2.08 -12.96 -21.70
CA SER A 223 -3.13 -13.63 -22.47
C SER A 223 -4.52 -13.10 -22.11
N SER A 224 -5.45 -13.11 -23.05
CA SER A 224 -6.83 -12.70 -22.81
C SER A 224 -7.45 -13.47 -21.63
N GLY A 225 -7.99 -12.76 -20.66
CA GLY A 225 -8.64 -13.33 -19.47
C GLY A 225 -7.70 -13.86 -18.39
N GLN A 226 -6.39 -13.79 -18.57
CA GLN A 226 -5.42 -14.20 -17.55
C GLN A 226 -5.00 -13.03 -16.67
N HIS A 227 -4.84 -13.28 -15.38
CA HIS A 227 -4.16 -12.40 -14.43
C HIS A 227 -2.72 -12.85 -14.28
N ILE A 228 -1.82 -11.92 -13.93
CA ILE A 228 -0.38 -12.20 -13.83
C ILE A 228 -0.01 -12.96 -12.54
N GLY A 229 -0.90 -12.93 -11.55
CA GLY A 229 -0.74 -13.62 -10.28
C GLY A 229 -1.84 -13.27 -9.31
N THR A 230 -1.73 -13.75 -8.09
CA THR A 230 -2.67 -13.49 -7.00
C THR A 230 -1.97 -13.05 -5.73
N PHE A 231 -2.60 -12.13 -4.99
CA PHE A 231 -2.31 -11.88 -3.59
C PHE A 231 -3.36 -12.60 -2.73
N THR A 232 -2.90 -13.44 -1.80
CA THR A 232 -3.74 -14.04 -0.78
C THR A 232 -3.38 -13.45 0.57
N PHE A 233 -4.31 -12.72 1.17
CA PHE A 233 -4.21 -12.17 2.51
C PHE A 233 -4.92 -13.13 3.47
N LYS A 234 -4.19 -13.74 4.40
CA LYS A 234 -4.74 -14.70 5.34
C LYS A 234 -4.41 -14.30 6.77
N ARG A 235 -5.45 -14.13 7.59
CA ARG A 235 -5.32 -13.85 9.02
C ARG A 235 -4.65 -15.03 9.72
N GLN A 236 -3.73 -14.74 10.66
CA GLN A 236 -2.95 -15.71 11.42
C GLN A 236 -3.55 -15.95 12.82
#